data_bf344a50675f989cbf17922b6ee9702d
#
_entry.id   bf344a50675f989cbf17922b6ee9702d
#
_cell.length_a   1.000
_cell.length_b   1.000
_cell.length_c   1.000
_cell.angle_alpha   90.00
_cell.angle_beta   90.00
_cell.angle_gamma   90.00
#
_symmetry.space_group_name_H-M   'P 1'
#
loop_
_entity.id
_entity.type
_entity.pdbx_description
1 polymer ?
#
loop_
_entity_poly.entity_id
_entity_poly.type
_entity_poly.pdbx_seq_one_letter_code
_entity_poly.pdbx_strand_id
1 'polypeptide(L)'
;RHWEPTLRAEAPDETGQPETVLALATDIAVVDHVSGSVWLIANAVNVDDKSTRADAAYNEAVARLDQMQRDAATPAPDESRVNILDETVAQPELRFRTEKSHYEQAVERAKQYIVDGDVFQVVISQRLDIDSPADPFDVYRVLRTLNPSPYMYFMALTDAQGRDFNVIGSSPETLIKVDNGHAMTFPIAGSRPRGATPEEDEKFAKELLADPKECSEHIMLVDLSRNDLSKVCVPQSVEVVQLMDIKRFSHIMHICSTVTGKVDPSLTAFDVFKSAFPAGTLSGAPKPRAVEIIDELEPADRGIYGGTVGYFDFSGNMDMAIAIRTAFLRDHEASVQAGAGI
;
A
#
# COMPACT_ATOMS: atom_id res chain seq x y z
N ARG A 1 -9.05 -15.04 -3.11
CA ARG A 1 -10.03 -16.12 -3.37
C ARG A 1 -10.53 -16.10 -4.82
N HIS A 2 -10.90 -14.95 -5.35
CA HIS A 2 -11.36 -14.86 -6.75
C HIS A 2 -10.30 -15.33 -7.76
N TRP A 3 -9.03 -15.17 -7.42
CA TRP A 3 -7.90 -15.52 -8.30
C TRP A 3 -7.20 -16.81 -7.92
N GLU A 4 -7.45 -17.30 -6.71
CA GLU A 4 -6.95 -18.59 -6.20
C GLU A 4 -8.08 -19.32 -5.46
N PRO A 5 -8.93 -20.07 -6.21
CA PRO A 5 -10.14 -20.71 -5.67
C PRO A 5 -9.86 -21.82 -4.65
N THR A 6 -8.62 -22.29 -4.55
CA THR A 6 -8.22 -23.31 -3.58
C THR A 6 -8.11 -22.76 -2.16
N LEU A 7 -7.93 -21.45 -2.02
CA LEU A 7 -7.84 -20.79 -0.72
C LEU A 7 -9.23 -20.76 -0.03
N ARG A 8 -9.30 -21.36 1.13
CA ARG A 8 -10.45 -21.25 2.02
C ARG A 8 -10.34 -19.99 2.85
N ALA A 9 -11.45 -19.46 3.25
CA ALA A 9 -11.54 -18.35 4.17
C ALA A 9 -12.28 -18.83 5.40
N GLU A 10 -11.54 -19.03 6.41
CA GLU A 10 -12.06 -19.49 7.70
C GLU A 10 -12.10 -18.36 8.74
N ALA A 11 -11.24 -17.36 8.60
CA ALA A 11 -11.22 -16.20 9.47
C ALA A 11 -12.47 -15.31 9.27
N PRO A 12 -13.14 -14.87 10.36
CA PRO A 12 -14.33 -14.05 10.27
C PRO A 12 -14.00 -12.60 9.86
N ASP A 13 -14.85 -12.03 8.99
CA ASP A 13 -14.83 -10.58 8.76
C ASP A 13 -15.53 -9.88 9.93
N GLU A 14 -14.74 -9.23 10.80
CA GLU A 14 -15.25 -8.51 11.97
C GLU A 14 -15.48 -7.03 11.71
N THR A 15 -14.83 -6.49 10.70
CA THR A 15 -14.82 -5.05 10.43
C THR A 15 -15.86 -4.64 9.40
N GLY A 16 -16.33 -5.58 8.58
CA GLY A 16 -17.24 -5.32 7.47
C GLY A 16 -16.65 -4.29 6.48
N GLN A 17 -15.34 -4.34 6.29
CA GLN A 17 -14.65 -3.49 5.30
C GLN A 17 -14.97 -4.00 3.90
N PRO A 18 -15.18 -3.10 2.91
CA PRO A 18 -15.32 -3.56 1.53
C PRO A 18 -14.04 -4.23 1.03
N GLU A 19 -14.16 -5.38 0.39
CA GLU A 19 -13.00 -6.06 -0.23
C GLU A 19 -12.35 -5.22 -1.34
N THR A 20 -13.16 -4.44 -2.07
CA THR A 20 -12.69 -3.60 -3.16
C THR A 20 -13.59 -2.38 -3.30
N VAL A 21 -12.98 -1.21 -3.43
CA VAL A 21 -13.65 0.03 -3.80
C VAL A 21 -12.94 0.63 -5.00
N LEU A 22 -13.70 0.87 -6.07
CA LEU A 22 -13.21 1.52 -7.28
C LEU A 22 -13.94 2.84 -7.47
N ALA A 23 -13.20 3.92 -7.64
CA ALA A 23 -13.74 5.23 -7.98
C ALA A 23 -13.23 5.67 -9.35
N LEU A 24 -14.13 6.19 -10.19
CA LEU A 24 -13.75 6.84 -11.43
C LEU A 24 -13.44 8.31 -11.13
N ALA A 25 -12.15 8.66 -11.13
CA ALA A 25 -11.71 10.04 -10.93
C ALA A 25 -11.83 10.81 -12.26
N THR A 26 -12.89 11.63 -12.40
CA THR A 26 -13.10 12.48 -13.57
C THR A 26 -12.46 13.84 -13.42
N ASP A 27 -12.32 14.33 -12.19
CA ASP A 27 -11.81 15.66 -11.87
C ASP A 27 -10.58 15.51 -10.97
N ILE A 28 -9.43 16.01 -11.42
CA ILE A 28 -8.14 15.79 -10.78
C ILE A 28 -7.39 17.13 -10.67
N ALA A 29 -6.93 17.45 -9.48
CA ALA A 29 -5.97 18.54 -9.26
C ALA A 29 -4.59 17.93 -8.97
N VAL A 30 -3.61 18.28 -9.79
CA VAL A 30 -2.22 17.82 -9.63
C VAL A 30 -1.36 18.99 -9.19
N VAL A 31 -0.68 18.86 -8.05
CA VAL A 31 0.31 19.81 -7.58
C VAL A 31 1.70 19.25 -7.86
N ASP A 32 2.39 19.83 -8.83
CA ASP A 32 3.76 19.48 -9.16
C ASP A 32 4.73 20.32 -8.34
N HIS A 33 5.33 19.70 -7.34
CA HIS A 33 6.29 20.36 -6.46
C HIS A 33 7.65 20.64 -7.12
N VAL A 34 7.97 19.99 -8.25
CA VAL A 34 9.22 20.20 -8.98
C VAL A 34 9.14 21.48 -9.80
N SER A 35 8.06 21.65 -10.55
CA SER A 35 7.83 22.85 -11.37
C SER A 35 7.12 23.97 -10.61
N GLY A 36 6.52 23.69 -9.44
CA GLY A 36 5.68 24.62 -8.69
C GLY A 36 4.36 24.94 -9.39
N SER A 37 3.89 24.06 -10.28
CA SER A 37 2.67 24.27 -11.05
C SER A 37 1.50 23.46 -10.46
N VAL A 38 0.28 23.94 -10.73
CA VAL A 38 -0.97 23.24 -10.43
C VAL A 38 -1.70 22.98 -11.74
N TRP A 39 -2.04 21.71 -11.96
CA TRP A 39 -2.82 21.28 -13.11
C TRP A 39 -4.22 20.92 -12.65
N LEU A 40 -5.24 21.54 -13.23
CA LEU A 40 -6.63 21.18 -13.05
C LEU A 40 -7.10 20.43 -14.29
N ILE A 41 -7.60 19.23 -14.11
CA ILE A 41 -7.98 18.31 -15.18
C ILE A 41 -9.42 17.88 -14.95
N ALA A 42 -10.29 18.12 -15.93
CA ALA A 42 -11.65 17.58 -15.94
C ALA A 42 -11.84 16.72 -17.18
N ASN A 43 -12.10 15.43 -16.99
CA ASN A 43 -12.27 14.48 -18.08
C ASN A 43 -13.71 14.47 -18.58
N ALA A 44 -13.90 14.65 -19.89
CA ALA A 44 -15.19 14.47 -20.54
C ALA A 44 -15.43 12.95 -20.73
N VAL A 45 -16.43 12.41 -20.02
CA VAL A 45 -16.77 10.98 -20.12
C VAL A 45 -18.04 10.82 -20.94
N ASN A 46 -17.95 10.18 -22.10
CA ASN A 46 -19.07 9.82 -22.93
C ASN A 46 -19.53 8.39 -22.61
N VAL A 47 -20.50 8.27 -21.70
CA VAL A 47 -20.92 6.99 -21.08
C VAL A 47 -21.65 6.07 -22.06
N ASP A 48 -22.31 6.64 -23.08
CA ASP A 48 -23.17 5.89 -24.02
C ASP A 48 -22.61 5.78 -25.44
N ASP A 49 -21.37 6.21 -25.64
CA ASP A 49 -20.63 6.17 -26.92
C ASP A 49 -21.38 6.82 -28.10
N LYS A 50 -22.35 7.70 -27.82
CA LYS A 50 -23.10 8.43 -28.84
C LYS A 50 -22.41 9.72 -29.19
N SER A 51 -22.11 9.94 -30.47
CA SER A 51 -21.50 11.17 -30.95
C SER A 51 -22.34 12.44 -30.61
N THR A 52 -23.67 12.29 -30.51
CA THR A 52 -24.58 13.38 -30.16
C THR A 52 -24.42 13.90 -28.71
N ARG A 53 -23.72 13.17 -27.81
CA ARG A 53 -23.42 13.59 -26.44
C ARG A 53 -22.03 14.15 -26.23
N ALA A 54 -21.15 14.07 -27.22
CA ALA A 54 -19.77 14.52 -27.09
C ALA A 54 -19.68 16.00 -26.68
N ASP A 55 -20.46 16.87 -27.34
CA ASP A 55 -20.48 18.30 -27.04
C ASP A 55 -21.04 18.58 -25.63
N ALA A 56 -22.05 17.83 -25.20
CA ALA A 56 -22.62 17.96 -23.86
C ALA A 56 -21.58 17.54 -22.79
N ALA A 57 -20.94 16.38 -22.98
CA ALA A 57 -19.89 15.89 -22.07
C ALA A 57 -18.70 16.85 -21.99
N TYR A 58 -18.30 17.44 -23.12
CA TYR A 58 -17.26 18.48 -23.13
C TYR A 58 -17.68 19.73 -22.34
N ASN A 59 -18.87 20.26 -22.58
CA ASN A 59 -19.35 21.45 -21.87
C ASN A 59 -19.51 21.21 -20.36
N GLU A 60 -19.95 20.02 -19.96
CA GLU A 60 -20.00 19.59 -18.56
C GLU A 60 -18.59 19.55 -17.93
N ALA A 61 -17.61 19.02 -18.63
CA ALA A 61 -16.21 18.98 -18.18
C ALA A 61 -15.63 20.40 -18.03
N VAL A 62 -15.91 21.31 -18.97
CA VAL A 62 -15.51 22.72 -18.88
C VAL A 62 -16.14 23.39 -17.66
N ALA A 63 -17.42 23.17 -17.40
CA ALA A 63 -18.09 23.75 -16.23
C ALA A 63 -17.50 23.25 -14.90
N ARG A 64 -17.11 21.95 -14.84
CA ARG A 64 -16.41 21.41 -13.66
C ARG A 64 -15.01 22.00 -13.51
N LEU A 65 -14.28 22.18 -14.60
CA LEU A 65 -12.95 22.82 -14.60
C LEU A 65 -13.03 24.26 -14.07
N ASP A 66 -14.02 25.03 -14.52
CA ASP A 66 -14.27 26.39 -14.03
C ASP A 66 -14.60 26.39 -12.52
N GLN A 67 -15.35 25.38 -12.04
CA GLN A 67 -15.63 25.24 -10.62
C GLN A 67 -14.36 24.92 -9.82
N MET A 68 -13.55 23.97 -10.27
CA MET A 68 -12.25 23.64 -9.63
C MET A 68 -11.35 24.87 -9.54
N GLN A 69 -11.34 25.73 -10.56
CA GLN A 69 -10.57 26.98 -10.54
C GLN A 69 -11.08 27.95 -9.47
N ARG A 70 -12.40 28.11 -9.31
CA ARG A 70 -12.99 28.94 -8.27
C ARG A 70 -12.67 28.39 -6.88
N ASP A 71 -12.79 27.08 -6.70
CA ASP A 71 -12.51 26.41 -5.42
C ASP A 71 -11.04 26.59 -5.02
N ALA A 72 -10.12 26.39 -5.97
CA ALA A 72 -8.69 26.59 -5.76
C ALA A 72 -8.31 28.06 -5.42
N ALA A 73 -9.11 29.02 -5.87
CA ALA A 73 -8.91 30.43 -5.56
C ALA A 73 -9.53 30.86 -4.22
N THR A 74 -10.36 30.00 -3.60
CA THR A 74 -11.01 30.30 -2.34
C THR A 74 -10.03 30.11 -1.18
N PRO A 75 -9.89 31.10 -0.29
CA PRO A 75 -9.02 30.96 0.88
C PRO A 75 -9.42 29.77 1.75
N ALA A 76 -8.43 29.06 2.27
CA ALA A 76 -8.69 27.98 3.23
C ALA A 76 -9.32 28.54 4.52
N PRO A 77 -10.27 27.82 5.14
CA PRO A 77 -10.87 28.24 6.43
C PRO A 77 -9.80 28.40 7.52
N ASP A 78 -10.02 29.33 8.44
CA ASP A 78 -9.10 29.55 9.58
C ASP A 78 -8.97 28.31 10.50
N GLU A 79 -9.98 27.45 10.53
CA GLU A 79 -10.01 26.18 11.28
C GLU A 79 -9.07 25.11 10.69
N SER A 80 -8.44 25.40 9.55
CA SER A 80 -7.48 24.48 8.91
C SER A 80 -6.15 24.27 9.67
N ARG A 81 -6.01 24.83 10.87
CA ARG A 81 -4.79 24.67 11.69
C ARG A 81 -4.97 23.54 12.68
N VAL A 82 -4.21 22.47 12.50
CA VAL A 82 -4.11 21.37 13.49
C VAL A 82 -3.06 21.73 14.54
N ASN A 83 -3.44 21.70 15.80
CA ASN A 83 -2.48 21.80 16.90
C ASN A 83 -2.01 20.40 17.29
N ILE A 84 -0.81 20.04 16.85
CA ILE A 84 -0.22 18.68 17.04
C ILE A 84 0.30 18.49 18.49
N LEU A 85 0.43 19.57 19.25
CA LEU A 85 1.20 19.59 20.50
C LEU A 85 0.35 19.82 21.75
N ASP A 86 -0.92 19.42 21.75
CA ASP A 86 -1.68 19.45 23.00
C ASP A 86 -1.33 18.22 23.86
N GLU A 87 -0.31 18.37 24.68
CA GLU A 87 0.17 17.34 25.64
C GLU A 87 -0.87 17.02 26.72
N THR A 88 -1.98 17.76 26.78
CA THR A 88 -3.03 17.56 27.78
C THR A 88 -4.05 16.49 27.40
N VAL A 89 -4.02 15.99 26.17
CA VAL A 89 -4.92 14.93 25.70
C VAL A 89 -4.48 13.59 26.27
N ALA A 90 -5.38 12.94 27.01
CA ALA A 90 -5.14 11.58 27.50
C ALA A 90 -4.85 10.63 26.35
N GLN A 91 -3.84 9.76 26.51
CA GLN A 91 -3.58 8.75 25.50
C GLN A 91 -4.79 7.81 25.37
N PRO A 92 -5.21 7.51 24.14
CA PRO A 92 -6.33 6.60 23.94
C PRO A 92 -6.00 5.19 24.43
N GLU A 93 -7.02 4.46 24.87
CA GLU A 93 -6.88 3.06 25.22
C GLU A 93 -6.65 2.25 23.94
N LEU A 94 -5.56 1.45 23.94
CA LEU A 94 -5.24 0.55 22.82
C LEU A 94 -5.91 -0.80 23.07
N ARG A 95 -6.80 -1.20 22.18
CA ARG A 95 -7.46 -2.51 22.20
C ARG A 95 -6.76 -3.44 21.23
N PHE A 96 -6.00 -4.38 21.76
CA PHE A 96 -5.34 -5.41 20.96
C PHE A 96 -6.36 -6.50 20.59
N ARG A 97 -6.50 -6.81 19.29
CA ARG A 97 -7.44 -7.83 18.83
C ARG A 97 -7.02 -9.24 19.26
N THR A 98 -5.73 -9.50 19.32
CA THR A 98 -5.18 -10.80 19.73
C THR A 98 -4.42 -10.65 21.04
N GLU A 99 -4.75 -11.51 21.99
CA GLU A 99 -4.02 -11.61 23.24
C GLU A 99 -2.55 -11.98 22.99
N LYS A 100 -1.63 -11.40 23.77
CA LYS A 100 -0.19 -11.63 23.60
C LYS A 100 0.18 -13.11 23.55
N SER A 101 -0.41 -13.94 24.43
CA SER A 101 -0.13 -15.37 24.49
C SER A 101 -0.57 -16.11 23.23
N HIS A 102 -1.68 -15.71 22.62
CA HIS A 102 -2.15 -16.30 21.36
C HIS A 102 -1.25 -15.89 20.18
N TYR A 103 -0.82 -14.63 20.13
CA TYR A 103 0.12 -14.17 19.12
C TYR A 103 1.46 -14.92 19.20
N GLU A 104 2.01 -15.10 20.42
CA GLU A 104 3.24 -15.85 20.63
C GLU A 104 3.09 -17.33 20.22
N GLN A 105 1.94 -17.95 20.49
CA GLN A 105 1.64 -19.32 20.02
C GLN A 105 1.56 -19.41 18.50
N ALA A 106 0.93 -18.43 17.85
CA ALA A 106 0.88 -18.35 16.39
C ALA A 106 2.28 -18.23 15.78
N VAL A 107 3.16 -17.43 16.39
CA VAL A 107 4.57 -17.31 15.99
C VAL A 107 5.30 -18.66 16.11
N GLU A 108 5.15 -19.38 17.23
CA GLU A 108 5.79 -20.70 17.40
C GLU A 108 5.22 -21.73 16.41
N ARG A 109 3.93 -21.69 16.13
CA ARG A 109 3.32 -22.56 15.12
C ARG A 109 3.81 -22.22 13.70
N ALA A 110 3.97 -20.94 13.38
CA ALA A 110 4.55 -20.49 12.11
C ALA A 110 5.99 -20.98 11.92
N LYS A 111 6.82 -20.91 12.97
CA LYS A 111 8.17 -21.49 12.95
C LYS A 111 8.16 -23.00 12.65
N GLN A 112 7.16 -23.72 13.18
CA GLN A 112 7.05 -25.16 12.88
C GLN A 112 6.74 -25.42 11.41
N TYR A 113 5.87 -24.62 10.77
CA TYR A 113 5.62 -24.72 9.33
C TYR A 113 6.87 -24.48 8.48
N ILE A 114 7.77 -23.60 8.93
CA ILE A 114 9.06 -23.37 8.25
C ILE A 114 9.96 -24.60 8.41
N VAL A 115 10.06 -25.17 9.62
CA VAL A 115 10.85 -26.38 9.89
C VAL A 115 10.33 -27.58 9.11
N ASP A 116 9.00 -27.71 8.99
CA ASP A 116 8.34 -28.78 8.24
C ASP A 116 8.50 -28.62 6.70
N GLY A 117 8.96 -27.43 6.24
CA GLY A 117 9.20 -27.15 4.84
C GLY A 117 7.98 -26.68 4.06
N ASP A 118 6.91 -26.26 4.74
CA ASP A 118 5.70 -25.71 4.12
C ASP A 118 5.95 -24.36 3.47
N VAL A 119 6.70 -23.48 4.15
CA VAL A 119 7.02 -22.12 3.70
C VAL A 119 8.46 -21.76 4.04
N PHE A 120 9.03 -20.80 3.30
CA PHE A 120 10.32 -20.18 3.64
C PHE A 120 10.14 -19.01 4.61
N GLN A 121 9.01 -18.32 4.50
CA GLN A 121 8.62 -17.17 5.31
C GLN A 121 7.10 -17.09 5.38
N VAL A 122 6.59 -16.66 6.53
CA VAL A 122 5.19 -16.27 6.70
C VAL A 122 5.11 -15.03 7.60
N VAL A 123 4.18 -14.13 7.30
CA VAL A 123 3.97 -12.88 8.08
C VAL A 123 2.73 -13.01 8.92
N ILE A 124 2.88 -12.98 10.26
CA ILE A 124 1.76 -12.97 11.20
C ILE A 124 1.55 -11.55 11.71
N SER A 125 0.29 -11.12 11.80
CA SER A 125 -0.05 -9.74 12.10
C SER A 125 -0.93 -9.58 13.34
N GLN A 126 -0.99 -8.34 13.84
CA GLN A 126 -1.76 -7.93 15.00
C GLN A 126 -2.52 -6.66 14.66
N ARG A 127 -3.85 -6.65 14.89
CA ARG A 127 -4.70 -5.46 14.77
C ARG A 127 -4.86 -4.78 16.13
N LEU A 128 -4.84 -3.46 16.09
CA LEU A 128 -5.15 -2.58 17.21
C LEU A 128 -6.30 -1.67 16.83
N ASP A 129 -7.27 -1.56 17.71
CA ASP A 129 -8.42 -0.67 17.58
C ASP A 129 -8.33 0.44 18.65
N ILE A 130 -8.63 1.68 18.26
CA ILE A 130 -8.59 2.86 19.13
C ILE A 130 -9.79 3.76 18.85
N ASP A 131 -10.31 4.38 19.91
CA ASP A 131 -11.29 5.45 19.73
C ASP A 131 -10.59 6.70 19.18
N SER A 132 -11.09 7.20 18.07
CA SER A 132 -10.52 8.35 17.37
C SER A 132 -11.58 9.41 17.12
N PRO A 133 -11.76 10.36 18.04
CA PRO A 133 -12.73 11.45 17.87
C PRO A 133 -12.24 12.55 16.92
N ALA A 134 -10.97 12.48 16.49
CA ALA A 134 -10.37 13.46 15.60
C ALA A 134 -10.99 13.40 14.18
N ASP A 135 -11.01 14.55 13.51
CA ASP A 135 -11.37 14.59 12.10
C ASP A 135 -10.39 13.72 11.28
N PRO A 136 -10.87 12.81 10.42
CA PRO A 136 -10.02 11.91 9.65
C PRO A 136 -8.99 12.64 8.77
N PHE A 137 -9.34 13.80 8.21
CA PHE A 137 -8.40 14.58 7.41
C PHE A 137 -7.29 15.21 8.25
N ASP A 138 -7.58 15.59 9.49
CA ASP A 138 -6.56 16.06 10.42
C ASP A 138 -5.59 14.96 10.84
N VAL A 139 -6.08 13.73 11.00
CA VAL A 139 -5.20 12.55 11.21
C VAL A 139 -4.22 12.41 10.04
N TYR A 140 -4.69 12.53 8.79
CA TYR A 140 -3.82 12.52 7.61
C TYR A 140 -2.81 13.66 7.63
N ARG A 141 -3.23 14.88 7.97
CA ARG A 141 -2.36 16.06 8.02
C ARG A 141 -1.23 15.92 9.04
N VAL A 142 -1.51 15.28 10.16
CA VAL A 142 -0.50 14.93 11.17
C VAL A 142 0.42 13.83 10.66
N LEU A 143 -0.14 12.73 10.15
CA LEU A 143 0.62 11.59 9.65
C LEU A 143 1.63 11.98 8.57
N ARG A 144 1.23 12.82 7.60
CA ARG A 144 2.12 13.27 6.52
C ARG A 144 3.31 14.09 7.01
N THR A 145 3.21 14.68 8.19
CA THR A 145 4.29 15.46 8.80
C THR A 145 5.22 14.59 9.63
N LEU A 146 4.64 13.65 10.39
CA LEU A 146 5.40 12.79 11.28
C LEU A 146 6.14 11.66 10.54
N ASN A 147 5.51 11.10 9.53
CA ASN A 147 6.05 9.95 8.81
C ASN A 147 5.81 10.04 7.30
N PRO A 148 6.47 10.97 6.59
CA PRO A 148 6.34 11.08 5.14
C PRO A 148 6.85 9.82 4.45
N SER A 149 6.13 9.35 3.46
CA SER A 149 6.43 8.17 2.67
C SER A 149 6.11 8.42 1.19
N PRO A 150 6.64 7.61 0.24
CA PRO A 150 6.38 7.78 -1.18
C PRO A 150 4.89 7.75 -1.56
N TYR A 151 4.09 6.95 -0.85
CA TYR A 151 2.65 6.84 -1.09
C TYR A 151 1.89 7.32 0.13
N MET A 152 1.41 8.55 0.05
CA MET A 152 0.56 9.13 1.09
C MET A 152 -0.84 9.31 0.54
N TYR A 153 -1.84 8.84 1.26
CA TYR A 153 -3.22 8.90 0.80
C TYR A 153 -4.20 9.16 1.93
N PHE A 154 -5.23 9.89 1.56
CA PHE A 154 -6.46 10.08 2.33
C PHE A 154 -7.63 9.79 1.38
N MET A 155 -8.45 8.83 1.73
CA MET A 155 -9.62 8.46 0.95
C MET A 155 -10.86 8.51 1.83
N ALA A 156 -11.79 9.39 1.51
CA ALA A 156 -13.14 9.42 2.07
C ALA A 156 -14.06 8.64 1.13
N LEU A 157 -14.59 7.55 1.59
CA LEU A 157 -15.32 6.56 0.78
C LEU A 157 -16.63 6.18 1.48
N THR A 158 -17.54 5.62 0.70
CA THR A 158 -18.82 5.08 1.19
C THR A 158 -18.96 3.64 0.75
N ASP A 159 -19.34 2.75 1.65
CA ASP A 159 -19.55 1.33 1.32
C ASP A 159 -20.91 1.08 0.62
N ALA A 160 -21.15 -0.16 0.21
CA ALA A 160 -22.38 -0.55 -0.47
C ALA A 160 -23.65 -0.41 0.39
N GLN A 161 -23.51 -0.26 1.71
CA GLN A 161 -24.60 -0.02 2.67
C GLN A 161 -24.84 1.47 2.93
N GLY A 162 -24.08 2.36 2.29
CA GLY A 162 -24.16 3.80 2.47
C GLY A 162 -23.45 4.30 3.73
N ARG A 163 -22.55 3.53 4.34
CA ARG A 163 -21.77 3.92 5.52
C ARG A 163 -20.46 4.56 5.07
N ASP A 164 -20.17 5.72 5.59
CA ASP A 164 -18.92 6.42 5.30
C ASP A 164 -17.76 5.83 6.09
N PHE A 165 -16.60 5.82 5.45
CA PHE A 165 -15.35 5.42 6.08
C PHE A 165 -14.15 6.13 5.44
N ASN A 166 -13.03 6.14 6.14
CA ASN A 166 -11.81 6.77 5.66
C ASN A 166 -10.65 5.78 5.69
N VAL A 167 -9.81 5.85 4.66
CA VAL A 167 -8.54 5.14 4.59
C VAL A 167 -7.41 6.16 4.57
N ILE A 168 -6.53 6.08 5.56
CA ILE A 168 -5.46 7.05 5.78
C ILE A 168 -4.14 6.29 5.84
N GLY A 169 -3.22 6.58 4.93
CA GLY A 169 -1.98 5.83 4.87
C GLY A 169 -0.75 6.64 4.51
N SER A 170 0.39 6.10 4.94
CA SER A 170 1.74 6.57 4.61
C SER A 170 2.60 5.35 4.25
N SER A 171 2.31 4.76 3.09
CA SER A 171 2.98 3.54 2.66
C SER A 171 4.35 3.82 2.04
N PRO A 172 5.39 3.11 2.47
CA PRO A 172 6.73 3.22 1.90
C PRO A 172 6.94 2.30 0.69
N GLU A 173 6.00 1.37 0.42
CA GLU A 173 6.28 0.21 -0.42
C GLU A 173 5.33 0.11 -1.60
N THR A 174 5.92 0.03 -2.79
CA THR A 174 5.20 -0.27 -4.04
C THR A 174 4.93 -1.77 -4.11
N LEU A 175 3.69 -2.17 -4.37
CA LEU A 175 3.40 -3.54 -4.78
C LEU A 175 3.92 -3.77 -6.19
N ILE A 176 3.43 -2.98 -7.13
CA ILE A 176 3.78 -3.07 -8.55
C ILE A 176 3.40 -1.79 -9.29
N LYS A 177 4.21 -1.40 -10.26
CA LYS A 177 3.97 -0.29 -11.16
C LYS A 177 4.01 -0.76 -12.60
N VAL A 178 3.15 -0.21 -13.46
CA VAL A 178 3.24 -0.32 -14.92
C VAL A 178 3.36 1.06 -15.51
N ASP A 179 4.40 1.28 -16.27
CA ASP A 179 4.64 2.56 -16.96
C ASP A 179 5.08 2.30 -18.40
N ASN A 180 4.30 2.81 -19.36
CA ASN A 180 4.56 2.64 -20.79
C ASN A 180 4.85 1.19 -21.21
N GLY A 181 4.06 0.24 -20.68
CA GLY A 181 4.18 -1.19 -20.99
C GLY A 181 5.33 -1.91 -20.30
N HIS A 182 5.98 -1.29 -19.30
CA HIS A 182 6.97 -1.92 -18.46
C HIS A 182 6.45 -2.09 -17.03
N ALA A 183 6.42 -3.31 -16.55
CA ALA A 183 6.12 -3.63 -15.17
C ALA A 183 7.39 -3.52 -14.31
N MET A 184 7.25 -2.97 -13.10
CA MET A 184 8.35 -2.76 -12.16
C MET A 184 7.91 -3.10 -10.75
N THR A 185 8.79 -3.77 -10.00
CA THR A 185 8.67 -3.99 -8.57
C THR A 185 9.94 -3.54 -7.87
N PHE A 186 9.80 -3.19 -6.59
CA PHE A 186 10.89 -2.63 -5.81
C PHE A 186 11.02 -3.41 -4.48
N PRO A 187 11.50 -4.65 -4.50
CA PRO A 187 11.66 -5.41 -3.26
C PRO A 187 12.58 -4.68 -2.29
N ILE A 188 12.09 -4.57 -1.05
CA ILE A 188 12.77 -3.92 0.07
C ILE A 188 12.84 -4.92 1.21
N ALA A 189 14.04 -5.16 1.72
CA ALA A 189 14.24 -5.96 2.93
C ALA A 189 15.48 -5.49 3.68
N GLY A 190 15.60 -5.95 4.91
CA GLY A 190 16.68 -5.55 5.78
C GLY A 190 16.62 -4.10 6.21
N SER A 191 17.03 -3.81 7.42
CA SER A 191 17.02 -2.44 7.91
C SER A 191 18.10 -2.16 8.93
N ARG A 192 18.60 -0.92 8.92
CA ARG A 192 19.45 -0.36 9.98
C ARG A 192 19.04 1.09 10.22
N PRO A 193 19.23 1.61 11.44
CA PRO A 193 19.01 3.02 11.72
C PRO A 193 20.00 3.88 10.91
N ARG A 194 19.68 5.16 10.79
CA ARG A 194 20.62 6.15 10.26
C ARG A 194 21.72 6.43 11.28
N GLY A 195 22.94 6.61 10.80
CA GLY A 195 24.05 7.04 11.63
C GLY A 195 23.94 8.51 12.05
N ALA A 196 24.47 8.86 13.22
CA ALA A 196 24.56 10.24 13.68
C ALA A 196 25.61 11.04 12.89
N THR A 197 26.59 10.35 12.30
CA THR A 197 27.61 10.93 11.41
C THR A 197 27.64 10.20 10.08
N PRO A 198 28.21 10.79 9.02
CA PRO A 198 28.39 10.11 7.73
C PRO A 198 29.19 8.81 7.82
N GLU A 199 30.20 8.76 8.69
CA GLU A 199 31.03 7.58 8.91
C GLU A 199 30.25 6.45 9.58
N GLU A 200 29.43 6.77 10.56
CA GLU A 200 28.56 5.82 11.23
C GLU A 200 27.46 5.30 10.28
N ASP A 201 26.88 6.19 9.48
CA ASP A 201 25.88 5.85 8.47
C ASP A 201 26.46 4.85 7.43
N GLU A 202 27.68 5.09 6.97
CA GLU A 202 28.37 4.19 6.05
C GLU A 202 28.75 2.85 6.73
N LYS A 203 29.09 2.86 8.01
CA LYS A 203 29.33 1.65 8.78
C LYS A 203 28.06 0.79 8.85
N PHE A 204 26.92 1.36 9.20
CA PHE A 204 25.65 0.63 9.23
C PHE A 204 25.23 0.09 7.87
N ALA A 205 25.50 0.82 6.78
CA ALA A 205 25.25 0.35 5.43
C ALA A 205 26.09 -0.89 5.10
N LYS A 206 27.38 -0.90 5.46
CA LYS A 206 28.25 -2.06 5.27
C LYS A 206 27.86 -3.25 6.14
N GLU A 207 27.49 -3.01 7.39
CA GLU A 207 27.01 -4.06 8.29
C GLU A 207 25.73 -4.69 7.76
N LEU A 208 24.81 -3.91 7.20
CA LEU A 208 23.58 -4.41 6.60
C LEU A 208 23.85 -5.30 5.39
N LEU A 209 24.74 -4.90 4.48
CA LEU A 209 25.13 -5.71 3.33
C LEU A 209 25.99 -6.93 3.68
N ALA A 210 26.61 -6.95 4.84
CA ALA A 210 27.39 -8.07 5.34
C ALA A 210 26.58 -9.07 6.16
N ASP A 211 25.31 -8.75 6.48
CA ASP A 211 24.43 -9.63 7.25
C ASP A 211 23.84 -10.72 6.36
N PRO A 212 24.24 -12.01 6.54
CA PRO A 212 23.79 -13.09 5.67
C PRO A 212 22.29 -13.34 5.71
N LYS A 213 21.63 -13.08 6.87
CA LYS A 213 20.19 -13.27 7.03
C LYS A 213 19.43 -12.22 6.20
N GLU A 214 19.78 -10.95 6.38
CA GLU A 214 19.12 -9.84 5.67
C GLU A 214 19.31 -9.97 4.15
N CYS A 215 20.53 -10.34 3.72
CA CYS A 215 20.81 -10.60 2.30
C CYS A 215 20.02 -11.79 1.74
N SER A 216 19.92 -12.89 2.49
CA SER A 216 19.17 -14.07 2.04
C SER A 216 17.68 -13.80 1.92
N GLU A 217 17.10 -13.09 2.89
CA GLU A 217 15.71 -12.64 2.84
C GLU A 217 15.46 -11.72 1.63
N HIS A 218 16.38 -10.78 1.40
CA HIS A 218 16.26 -9.87 0.25
C HIS A 218 16.32 -10.61 -1.09
N ILE A 219 17.24 -11.55 -1.28
CA ILE A 219 17.33 -12.38 -2.49
C ILE A 219 16.04 -13.19 -2.70
N MET A 220 15.47 -13.75 -1.65
CA MET A 220 14.17 -14.44 -1.72
C MET A 220 13.06 -13.54 -2.25
N LEU A 221 12.99 -12.30 -1.79
CA LEU A 221 11.99 -11.32 -2.28
C LEU A 221 12.25 -10.88 -3.72
N VAL A 222 13.51 -10.76 -4.13
CA VAL A 222 13.88 -10.49 -5.54
C VAL A 222 13.43 -11.65 -6.44
N ASP A 223 13.68 -12.91 -6.03
CA ASP A 223 13.24 -14.08 -6.79
C ASP A 223 11.72 -14.19 -6.85
N LEU A 224 11.01 -13.87 -5.77
CA LEU A 224 9.55 -13.78 -5.75
C LEU A 224 9.03 -12.75 -6.76
N SER A 225 9.65 -11.56 -6.77
CA SER A 225 9.33 -10.49 -7.74
C SER A 225 9.58 -10.92 -9.19
N ARG A 226 10.69 -11.59 -9.45
CA ARG A 226 10.99 -12.16 -10.78
C ARG A 226 9.95 -13.20 -11.19
N ASN A 227 9.56 -14.08 -10.28
CA ASN A 227 8.52 -15.08 -10.53
C ASN A 227 7.17 -14.42 -10.87
N ASP A 228 6.77 -13.38 -10.12
CA ASP A 228 5.52 -12.68 -10.35
C ASP A 228 5.51 -11.98 -11.72
N LEU A 229 6.57 -11.26 -12.07
CA LEU A 229 6.70 -10.61 -13.38
C LEU A 229 6.81 -11.61 -14.54
N SER A 230 7.42 -12.77 -14.33
CA SER A 230 7.58 -13.80 -15.37
C SER A 230 6.25 -14.39 -15.85
N LYS A 231 5.18 -14.26 -15.06
CA LYS A 231 3.83 -14.71 -15.41
C LYS A 231 3.15 -13.81 -16.45
N VAL A 232 3.57 -12.54 -16.54
CA VAL A 232 2.85 -11.48 -17.28
C VAL A 232 3.76 -10.66 -18.19
N CYS A 233 5.04 -10.90 -18.16
CA CYS A 233 6.00 -10.23 -19.03
C CYS A 233 6.46 -11.12 -20.19
N VAL A 234 6.90 -10.48 -21.27
CA VAL A 234 7.51 -11.19 -22.39
C VAL A 234 8.69 -12.03 -21.89
N PRO A 235 8.80 -13.32 -22.28
CA PRO A 235 9.92 -14.16 -21.89
C PRO A 235 11.26 -13.48 -22.16
N GLN A 236 12.22 -13.65 -21.23
CA GLN A 236 13.56 -13.05 -21.27
C GLN A 236 13.63 -11.52 -21.11
N SER A 237 12.50 -10.83 -20.92
CA SER A 237 12.50 -9.39 -20.62
C SER A 237 12.59 -9.07 -19.13
N VAL A 238 12.39 -10.08 -18.28
CA VAL A 238 12.46 -9.88 -16.81
C VAL A 238 13.91 -9.83 -16.37
N GLU A 239 14.32 -8.70 -15.84
CA GLU A 239 15.67 -8.44 -15.39
C GLU A 239 15.72 -7.72 -14.04
N VAL A 240 16.80 -7.93 -13.31
CA VAL A 240 17.12 -7.18 -12.09
C VAL A 240 18.05 -6.03 -12.49
N VAL A 241 17.48 -4.86 -12.69
CA VAL A 241 18.25 -3.67 -13.16
C VAL A 241 19.05 -3.01 -12.06
N GLN A 242 18.68 -3.27 -10.80
CA GLN A 242 19.38 -2.78 -9.62
C GLN A 242 19.28 -3.86 -8.54
N LEU A 243 20.41 -4.29 -7.99
CA LEU A 243 20.47 -5.37 -7.00
C LEU A 243 21.17 -4.89 -5.73
N MET A 244 20.48 -5.01 -4.58
CA MET A 244 21.03 -4.81 -3.23
C MET A 244 21.64 -3.42 -2.99
N ASP A 245 21.02 -2.38 -3.50
CA ASP A 245 21.46 -1.01 -3.21
C ASP A 245 20.94 -0.53 -1.85
N ILE A 246 21.76 0.22 -1.13
CA ILE A 246 21.35 0.86 0.12
C ILE A 246 20.60 2.15 -0.20
N LYS A 247 19.30 2.16 0.10
CA LYS A 247 18.49 3.39 0.08
C LYS A 247 18.35 3.96 1.49
N ARG A 248 18.70 5.25 1.61
CA ARG A 248 18.71 5.99 2.87
C ARG A 248 17.46 6.87 2.94
N PHE A 249 16.61 6.59 3.93
CA PHE A 249 15.45 7.40 4.26
C PHE A 249 15.76 8.30 5.47
N SER A 250 14.82 9.10 5.93
CA SER A 250 15.04 10.05 7.03
C SER A 250 15.56 9.40 8.33
N HIS A 251 14.99 8.26 8.70
CA HIS A 251 15.28 7.60 10.01
C HIS A 251 15.88 6.19 9.88
N ILE A 252 15.85 5.62 8.69
CA ILE A 252 16.21 4.22 8.45
C ILE A 252 16.85 4.06 7.06
N MET A 253 17.67 3.05 6.90
CA MET A 253 18.16 2.59 5.59
C MET A 253 17.73 1.16 5.33
N HIS A 254 17.54 0.82 4.06
CA HIS A 254 17.11 -0.51 3.60
C HIS A 254 17.96 -1.00 2.44
N ILE A 255 18.03 -2.33 2.28
CA ILE A 255 18.46 -2.96 1.04
C ILE A 255 17.28 -2.90 0.06
N CYS A 256 17.51 -2.37 -1.12
CA CYS A 256 16.52 -2.22 -2.18
C CYS A 256 17.03 -2.80 -3.48
N SER A 257 16.13 -3.41 -4.24
CA SER A 257 16.40 -3.86 -5.61
C SER A 257 15.30 -3.35 -6.53
N THR A 258 15.53 -3.43 -7.84
CA THR A 258 14.53 -3.10 -8.86
C THR A 258 14.48 -4.25 -9.85
N VAL A 259 13.31 -4.84 -10.00
CA VAL A 259 13.02 -5.86 -11.00
C VAL A 259 12.05 -5.27 -12.01
N THR A 260 12.35 -5.41 -13.29
CA THR A 260 11.51 -4.90 -14.38
C THR A 260 11.27 -5.97 -15.43
N GLY A 261 10.21 -5.79 -16.23
CA GLY A 261 9.92 -6.63 -17.38
C GLY A 261 8.97 -5.92 -18.34
N LYS A 262 9.08 -6.24 -19.63
CA LYS A 262 8.15 -5.74 -20.65
C LYS A 262 6.85 -6.56 -20.57
N VAL A 263 5.74 -5.90 -20.31
CA VAL A 263 4.41 -6.55 -20.23
C VAL A 263 4.06 -7.20 -21.57
N ASP A 264 3.50 -8.40 -21.53
CA ASP A 264 2.98 -9.06 -22.74
C ASP A 264 1.86 -8.19 -23.34
N PRO A 265 1.93 -7.83 -24.64
CA PRO A 265 0.93 -6.94 -25.27
C PRO A 265 -0.51 -7.47 -25.24
N SER A 266 -0.70 -8.77 -24.99
CA SER A 266 -2.04 -9.38 -24.85
C SER A 266 -2.65 -9.21 -23.46
N LEU A 267 -1.87 -8.72 -22.47
CA LEU A 267 -2.27 -8.56 -21.08
C LEU A 267 -2.47 -7.09 -20.73
N THR A 268 -3.29 -6.86 -19.72
CA THR A 268 -3.60 -5.54 -19.18
C THR A 268 -2.84 -5.24 -17.90
N ALA A 269 -2.79 -3.98 -17.47
CA ALA A 269 -2.26 -3.61 -16.17
C ALA A 269 -2.97 -4.35 -15.01
N PHE A 270 -4.24 -4.70 -15.17
CA PHE A 270 -4.96 -5.48 -14.16
C PHE A 270 -4.47 -6.94 -14.09
N ASP A 271 -4.05 -7.54 -15.20
CA ASP A 271 -3.43 -8.86 -15.19
C ASP A 271 -2.07 -8.82 -14.48
N VAL A 272 -1.31 -7.75 -14.71
CA VAL A 272 -0.05 -7.49 -13.98
C VAL A 272 -0.29 -7.34 -12.48
N PHE A 273 -1.32 -6.60 -12.09
CA PHE A 273 -1.72 -6.47 -10.69
C PHE A 273 -2.02 -7.85 -10.05
N LYS A 274 -2.84 -8.66 -10.72
CA LYS A 274 -3.18 -10.02 -10.24
C LYS A 274 -1.95 -10.90 -10.03
N SER A 275 -0.93 -10.76 -10.87
CA SER A 275 0.28 -11.59 -10.75
C SER A 275 1.11 -11.26 -9.51
N ALA A 276 1.10 -10.01 -9.07
CA ALA A 276 1.86 -9.52 -7.93
C ALA A 276 1.13 -9.64 -6.59
N PHE A 277 -0.22 -9.57 -6.61
CA PHE A 277 -1.02 -9.62 -5.39
C PHE A 277 -1.23 -11.06 -4.88
N PRO A 278 -1.22 -11.30 -3.53
CA PRO A 278 -0.84 -10.37 -2.47
C PRO A 278 0.67 -10.12 -2.41
N ALA A 279 1.07 -9.04 -1.71
CA ALA A 279 2.48 -8.75 -1.47
C ALA A 279 3.17 -9.86 -0.69
N GLY A 280 4.32 -10.34 -1.18
CA GLY A 280 5.10 -11.37 -0.49
C GLY A 280 5.64 -10.91 0.87
N THR A 281 6.00 -9.64 0.96
CA THR A 281 6.45 -8.97 2.21
C THR A 281 5.38 -8.95 3.31
N LEU A 282 4.12 -9.13 2.96
CA LEU A 282 2.98 -9.13 3.88
C LEU A 282 2.31 -10.51 4.02
N SER A 283 2.63 -11.46 3.15
CA SER A 283 2.10 -12.83 3.20
C SER A 283 3.19 -13.85 3.51
N GLY A 284 4.15 -13.99 2.64
CA GLY A 284 5.24 -14.95 2.74
C GLY A 284 5.54 -15.64 1.40
N ALA A 285 6.32 -16.70 1.46
CA ALA A 285 6.74 -17.46 0.29
C ALA A 285 6.77 -18.97 0.59
N PRO A 286 6.13 -19.83 -0.24
CA PRO A 286 5.26 -19.52 -1.40
C PRO A 286 3.93 -18.89 -0.99
N LYS A 287 3.44 -17.90 -1.76
CA LYS A 287 2.25 -17.09 -1.42
C LYS A 287 0.99 -17.90 -1.09
N PRO A 288 0.55 -18.89 -1.90
CA PRO A 288 -0.68 -19.62 -1.58
C PRO A 288 -0.62 -20.30 -0.20
N ARG A 289 0.48 -21.00 0.08
CA ARG A 289 0.65 -21.69 1.36
C ARG A 289 0.78 -20.73 2.55
N ALA A 290 1.48 -19.62 2.36
CA ALA A 290 1.59 -18.58 3.39
C ALA A 290 0.20 -17.99 3.74
N VAL A 291 -0.64 -17.74 2.74
CA VAL A 291 -2.02 -17.23 2.96
C VAL A 291 -2.89 -18.26 3.70
N GLU A 292 -2.78 -19.56 3.40
CA GLU A 292 -3.47 -20.62 4.15
C GLU A 292 -3.06 -20.62 5.63
N ILE A 293 -1.77 -20.52 5.91
CA ILE A 293 -1.24 -20.48 7.28
C ILE A 293 -1.72 -19.22 8.01
N ILE A 294 -1.75 -18.09 7.33
CA ILE A 294 -2.26 -16.83 7.90
C ILE A 294 -3.74 -16.98 8.28
N ASP A 295 -4.57 -17.53 7.38
CA ASP A 295 -6.00 -17.75 7.62
C ASP A 295 -6.25 -18.74 8.78
N GLU A 296 -5.35 -19.70 9.00
CA GLU A 296 -5.38 -20.62 10.15
C GLU A 296 -5.00 -19.95 11.48
N LEU A 297 -4.00 -19.06 11.46
CA LEU A 297 -3.36 -18.55 12.67
C LEU A 297 -3.89 -17.20 13.14
N GLU A 298 -4.42 -16.38 12.23
CA GLU A 298 -5.00 -15.09 12.58
C GLU A 298 -6.49 -15.23 12.94
N PRO A 299 -6.95 -14.57 14.00
CA PRO A 299 -8.32 -14.77 14.51
C PRO A 299 -9.39 -14.07 13.69
N ALA A 300 -9.02 -13.20 12.75
CA ALA A 300 -9.93 -12.42 11.93
C ALA A 300 -9.29 -11.98 10.61
N ASP A 301 -10.12 -11.63 9.64
CA ASP A 301 -9.71 -11.06 8.36
C ASP A 301 -8.90 -9.76 8.55
N ARG A 302 -7.92 -9.56 7.67
CA ARG A 302 -6.99 -8.41 7.72
C ARG A 302 -7.60 -7.09 7.27
N GLY A 303 -8.76 -7.11 6.59
CA GLY A 303 -9.34 -5.92 5.99
C GLY A 303 -8.38 -5.27 4.99
N ILE A 304 -8.15 -3.96 5.14
CA ILE A 304 -7.27 -3.19 4.24
C ILE A 304 -5.78 -3.54 4.42
N TYR A 305 -5.37 -4.07 5.56
CA TYR A 305 -3.96 -4.37 5.84
C TYR A 305 -3.40 -5.43 4.90
N GLY A 306 -2.28 -5.12 4.25
CA GLY A 306 -1.70 -5.96 3.20
C GLY A 306 -2.46 -5.97 1.89
N GLY A 307 -3.54 -5.18 1.79
CA GLY A 307 -4.21 -4.85 0.55
C GLY A 307 -3.44 -3.82 -0.27
N THR A 308 -4.13 -3.08 -1.15
CA THR A 308 -3.49 -2.12 -2.04
C THR A 308 -4.28 -0.84 -2.18
N VAL A 309 -3.54 0.25 -2.37
CA VAL A 309 -4.09 1.57 -2.72
C VAL A 309 -3.30 2.11 -3.91
N GLY A 310 -3.99 2.61 -4.91
CA GLY A 310 -3.34 3.14 -6.10
C GLY A 310 -4.32 3.48 -7.20
N TYR A 311 -3.85 3.51 -8.43
CA TYR A 311 -4.66 3.84 -9.59
C TYR A 311 -4.31 3.01 -10.83
N PHE A 312 -5.30 2.88 -11.69
CA PHE A 312 -5.14 2.50 -13.10
C PHE A 312 -5.53 3.70 -13.95
N ASP A 313 -4.75 4.00 -14.97
CA ASP A 313 -5.14 5.00 -15.96
C ASP A 313 -5.66 4.37 -17.26
N PHE A 314 -6.29 5.20 -18.09
CA PHE A 314 -6.84 4.74 -19.38
C PHE A 314 -5.77 4.53 -20.47
N SER A 315 -4.52 4.90 -20.20
CA SER A 315 -3.38 4.61 -21.10
C SER A 315 -2.76 3.23 -20.82
N GLY A 316 -3.26 2.52 -19.81
CA GLY A 316 -2.76 1.20 -19.42
C GLY A 316 -1.62 1.26 -18.41
N ASN A 317 -1.36 2.42 -17.80
CA ASN A 317 -0.43 2.54 -16.69
C ASN A 317 -1.13 2.24 -15.37
N MET A 318 -0.34 1.91 -14.36
CA MET A 318 -0.79 1.58 -13.02
C MET A 318 0.30 1.89 -12.01
N ASP A 319 -0.09 2.37 -10.83
CA ASP A 319 0.82 2.50 -9.69
C ASP A 319 0.08 2.10 -8.41
N MET A 320 0.53 0.98 -7.77
CA MET A 320 -0.11 0.37 -6.62
C MET A 320 0.85 0.29 -5.44
N ALA A 321 0.50 0.95 -4.35
CA ALA A 321 1.15 0.80 -3.05
C ALA A 321 0.54 -0.36 -2.26
N ILE A 322 1.35 -0.98 -1.41
CA ILE A 322 0.87 -1.92 -0.40
C ILE A 322 0.24 -1.12 0.74
N ALA A 323 -0.95 -1.52 1.19
CA ALA A 323 -1.62 -0.86 2.30
C ALA A 323 -1.02 -1.28 3.66
N ILE A 324 0.06 -0.61 4.02
CA ILE A 324 0.74 -0.67 5.32
C ILE A 324 0.91 0.73 5.89
N ARG A 325 1.17 0.86 7.17
CA ARG A 325 1.15 2.15 7.87
C ARG A 325 -0.15 2.89 7.57
N THR A 326 -1.25 2.16 7.62
CA THR A 326 -2.57 2.57 7.16
C THR A 326 -3.58 2.36 8.28
N ALA A 327 -4.40 3.37 8.50
CA ALA A 327 -5.55 3.33 9.39
C ALA A 327 -6.84 3.25 8.58
N PHE A 328 -7.76 2.43 9.02
CA PHE A 328 -9.15 2.43 8.61
C PHE A 328 -9.99 3.11 9.69
N LEU A 329 -10.75 4.15 9.33
CA LEU A 329 -11.57 4.91 10.27
C LEU A 329 -13.04 4.80 9.89
N ARG A 330 -13.87 4.42 10.86
CA ARG A 330 -15.33 4.39 10.76
C ARG A 330 -15.95 4.65 12.13
N ASP A 331 -17.01 5.42 12.20
CA ASP A 331 -17.81 5.66 13.43
C ASP A 331 -16.96 6.07 14.66
N HIS A 332 -15.96 6.92 14.47
CA HIS A 332 -14.99 7.36 15.49
C HIS A 332 -14.10 6.24 16.05
N GLU A 333 -13.99 5.14 15.36
CA GLU A 333 -13.01 4.09 15.66
C GLU A 333 -11.96 4.01 14.54
N ALA A 334 -10.71 3.91 14.93
CA ALA A 334 -9.60 3.68 14.01
C ALA A 334 -9.00 2.28 14.26
N SER A 335 -8.85 1.52 13.18
CA SER A 335 -8.14 0.24 13.18
C SER A 335 -6.81 0.39 12.46
N VAL A 336 -5.74 -0.08 13.09
CA VAL A 336 -4.39 -0.18 12.50
C VAL A 336 -3.87 -1.60 12.69
N GLN A 337 -3.02 -2.05 11.75
CA GLN A 337 -2.48 -3.41 11.80
C GLN A 337 -1.01 -3.41 11.42
N ALA A 338 -0.24 -4.27 12.06
CA ALA A 338 1.16 -4.48 11.80
C ALA A 338 1.52 -5.97 11.89
N GLY A 339 2.44 -6.43 11.07
CA GLY A 339 2.91 -7.81 11.05
C GLY A 339 4.42 -7.90 11.11
N ALA A 340 4.89 -9.11 11.42
CA ALA A 340 6.30 -9.45 11.41
C ALA A 340 6.52 -10.74 10.60
N GLY A 341 7.57 -10.75 9.76
CA GLY A 341 8.03 -11.94 9.06
C GLY A 341 8.73 -12.91 10.01
N ILE A 342 8.43 -14.19 9.86
CA ILE A 342 8.97 -15.29 10.64
C ILE A 342 9.73 -16.21 9.69
#